data_d9752cd9d690336c9bed486b6ced8cc1
#
_entry.id   d9752cd9d690336c9bed486b6ced8cc1
#
_cell.length_a   1.000
_cell.length_b   1.000
_cell.length_c   1.000
_cell.angle_alpha   90.00
_cell.angle_beta   90.00
_cell.angle_gamma   90.00
#
_symmetry.space_group_name_H-M   'P 1'
#
loop_
_entity.id
_entity.type
_entity.pdbx_description
1 polymer ?
#
loop_
_entity_poly.entity_id
_entity_poly.type
_entity_poly.pdbx_seq_one_letter_code
_entity_poly.pdbx_strand_id
1 'polypeptide(L)'
;VANSQNRWPSLNFDVGALNGLASKMFAAGFYYKTFMWPAKFWEMIYEPIIRKAAGLGAASKEPDPDKYEKSYAHCDLLVIGSGPAGLMAALTAGRSGARVILVDEGSRLGGSLLFETEEIDGRNGFDWSQGVIAELASMPNVTLMPRSTVFGWFDGNIFGAVERVNDHVSEPSPYEPRQRYWRILAKKAVLAAGAEERPIAFGGNDVPGVMTASAMRHYANRYAAAAGRNVMVFTNNDSGYRTARDFKARGVNVAVIVDSRADAKADAGGVPVLRGRALADVAGGKLVNGAELTDGTHVSCDAVAMSGGWSPIVNLMCHRGAKPVWNDAIAAFVPPDV
;
A
#
# COMPACT_ATOMS: atom_id res chain seq x y z
N VAL A 1 -14.58 -15.97 2.35
CA VAL A 1 -14.83 -16.89 1.26
C VAL A 1 -13.49 -17.34 0.73
N ALA A 2 -13.14 -18.61 1.01
CA ALA A 2 -11.81 -19.13 0.71
C ALA A 2 -11.70 -19.79 -0.68
N ASN A 3 -12.73 -19.73 -1.51
CA ASN A 3 -12.65 -20.27 -2.86
C ASN A 3 -11.81 -19.35 -3.71
N SER A 4 -10.71 -19.88 -4.20
CA SER A 4 -9.83 -19.17 -5.11
C SER A 4 -10.59 -18.83 -6.39
N GLN A 5 -10.35 -17.63 -6.84
CA GLN A 5 -10.91 -17.10 -8.06
C GLN A 5 -10.17 -17.67 -9.28
N ASN A 6 -10.84 -17.68 -10.42
CA ASN A 6 -10.26 -17.93 -11.74
C ASN A 6 -9.55 -19.29 -11.91
N ARG A 7 -9.87 -20.29 -11.13
CA ARG A 7 -9.32 -21.66 -11.32
C ARG A 7 -10.41 -22.71 -11.33
N TRP A 8 -10.28 -23.70 -12.17
CA TRP A 8 -11.15 -24.88 -12.18
C TRP A 8 -10.48 -26.02 -12.96
N PRO A 9 -10.46 -27.27 -12.45
CA PRO A 9 -10.95 -27.71 -11.14
C PRO A 9 -9.96 -27.51 -9.99
N SER A 10 -8.67 -27.26 -10.27
CA SER A 10 -7.66 -27.08 -9.22
C SER A 10 -6.55 -26.11 -9.65
N LEU A 11 -5.69 -25.67 -8.70
CA LEU A 11 -4.51 -24.84 -9.01
C LEU A 11 -3.48 -25.56 -9.89
N ASN A 12 -3.37 -26.87 -9.73
CA ASN A 12 -2.38 -27.66 -10.50
C ASN A 12 -2.88 -27.98 -11.91
N PHE A 13 -4.18 -28.01 -12.09
CA PHE A 13 -4.81 -28.24 -13.39
C PHE A 13 -5.99 -27.28 -13.52
N ASP A 14 -5.73 -26.16 -14.18
CA ASP A 14 -6.69 -25.05 -14.34
C ASP A 14 -7.12 -24.95 -15.81
N VAL A 15 -8.34 -25.41 -16.09
CA VAL A 15 -8.96 -25.27 -17.42
C VAL A 15 -9.24 -23.81 -17.75
N GLY A 16 -9.45 -22.96 -16.73
CA GLY A 16 -9.66 -21.52 -16.89
C GLY A 16 -8.44 -20.82 -17.52
N ALA A 17 -7.23 -21.39 -17.40
CA ALA A 17 -6.03 -20.87 -18.03
C ALA A 17 -6.11 -20.83 -19.58
N LEU A 18 -7.00 -21.63 -20.20
CA LEU A 18 -7.27 -21.54 -21.64
C LEU A 18 -7.79 -20.16 -22.07
N ASN A 19 -8.42 -19.42 -21.17
CA ASN A 19 -8.84 -18.04 -21.43
C ASN A 19 -7.64 -17.11 -21.72
N GLY A 20 -6.45 -17.44 -21.20
CA GLY A 20 -5.23 -16.73 -21.51
C GLY A 20 -4.87 -16.75 -23.00
N LEU A 21 -5.19 -17.83 -23.71
CA LEU A 21 -4.97 -17.92 -25.17
C LEU A 21 -5.84 -16.93 -25.96
N ALA A 22 -7.02 -16.61 -25.39
CA ALA A 22 -7.95 -15.65 -25.98
C ALA A 22 -7.80 -14.23 -25.39
N SER A 23 -6.76 -13.96 -24.63
CA SER A 23 -6.56 -12.68 -23.88
C SER A 23 -6.60 -11.45 -24.79
N LYS A 24 -6.08 -11.55 -26.03
CA LYS A 24 -6.13 -10.47 -27.02
C LYS A 24 -7.56 -10.10 -27.44
N MET A 25 -8.51 -11.04 -27.31
CA MET A 25 -9.94 -10.80 -27.61
C MET A 25 -10.68 -10.22 -26.41
N PHE A 26 -10.13 -10.41 -25.19
CA PHE A 26 -10.69 -9.94 -23.94
C PHE A 26 -10.03 -8.63 -23.47
N ALA A 27 -9.92 -7.66 -24.39
CA ALA A 27 -9.45 -6.33 -24.06
C ALA A 27 -10.34 -5.67 -22.96
N ALA A 28 -9.84 -4.63 -22.31
CA ALA A 28 -10.59 -3.89 -21.29
C ALA A 28 -11.99 -3.50 -21.79
N GLY A 29 -13.01 -3.81 -21.01
CA GLY A 29 -14.42 -3.58 -21.37
C GLY A 29 -15.01 -4.57 -22.37
N PHE A 30 -14.36 -5.71 -22.65
CA PHE A 30 -14.85 -6.72 -23.58
C PHE A 30 -16.30 -7.14 -23.31
N TYR A 31 -16.67 -7.29 -22.05
CA TYR A 31 -18.01 -7.72 -21.66
C TYR A 31 -19.10 -6.69 -21.98
N TYR A 32 -18.80 -5.41 -22.03
CA TYR A 32 -19.73 -4.37 -22.50
C TYR A 32 -19.97 -4.44 -24.00
N LYS A 33 -19.05 -5.00 -24.77
CA LYS A 33 -19.17 -5.12 -26.22
C LYS A 33 -19.66 -6.48 -26.66
N THR A 34 -19.22 -7.54 -26.00
CA THR A 34 -19.42 -8.93 -26.42
C THR A 34 -20.74 -9.51 -25.93
N PHE A 35 -21.19 -9.12 -24.73
CA PHE A 35 -22.37 -9.71 -24.07
C PHE A 35 -23.59 -8.77 -24.04
N MET A 36 -23.64 -7.78 -24.90
CA MET A 36 -24.75 -6.80 -24.94
C MET A 36 -25.98 -7.29 -25.70
N TRP A 37 -25.87 -8.33 -26.46
CA TRP A 37 -26.97 -8.84 -27.28
C TRP A 37 -27.16 -10.35 -27.10
N PRO A 38 -28.43 -10.83 -26.92
CA PRO A 38 -29.62 -10.02 -26.59
C PRO A 38 -29.54 -9.42 -25.17
N ALA A 39 -29.90 -8.15 -25.02
CA ALA A 39 -29.74 -7.40 -23.76
C ALA A 39 -30.38 -8.09 -22.55
N LYS A 40 -31.54 -8.75 -22.73
CA LYS A 40 -32.22 -9.51 -21.66
C LYS A 40 -31.43 -10.70 -21.13
N PHE A 41 -30.41 -11.17 -21.85
CA PHE A 41 -29.59 -12.30 -21.40
C PHE A 41 -28.47 -11.86 -20.47
N TRP A 42 -28.24 -10.55 -20.32
CA TRP A 42 -27.23 -10.06 -19.41
C TRP A 42 -27.44 -10.56 -17.98
N GLU A 43 -28.59 -10.27 -17.40
CA GLU A 43 -28.89 -10.66 -16.03
C GLU A 43 -29.16 -12.16 -15.86
N MET A 44 -29.72 -12.81 -16.89
CA MET A 44 -30.14 -14.20 -16.80
C MET A 44 -29.01 -15.20 -17.05
N ILE A 45 -28.05 -14.87 -17.91
CA ILE A 45 -27.05 -15.83 -18.40
C ILE A 45 -25.64 -15.27 -18.26
N TYR A 46 -25.33 -14.12 -18.84
CA TYR A 46 -23.95 -13.65 -18.97
C TYR A 46 -23.36 -13.24 -17.63
N GLU A 47 -24.04 -12.40 -16.87
CA GLU A 47 -23.58 -11.93 -15.57
C GLU A 47 -23.37 -13.08 -14.57
N PRO A 48 -24.31 -14.03 -14.38
CA PRO A 48 -24.09 -15.16 -13.48
C PRO A 48 -22.90 -16.05 -13.87
N ILE A 49 -22.69 -16.28 -15.17
CA ILE A 49 -21.52 -17.07 -15.63
C ILE A 49 -20.22 -16.30 -15.39
N ILE A 50 -20.17 -15.02 -15.75
CA ILE A 50 -18.99 -14.17 -15.55
C ILE A 50 -18.69 -14.04 -14.06
N ARG A 51 -19.68 -13.79 -13.22
CA ARG A 51 -19.55 -13.70 -11.77
C ARG A 51 -18.98 -14.98 -11.19
N LYS A 52 -19.50 -16.14 -11.61
CA LYS A 52 -19.00 -17.44 -11.17
C LYS A 52 -17.56 -17.69 -11.63
N ALA A 53 -17.24 -17.37 -12.88
CA ALA A 53 -15.90 -17.52 -13.44
C ALA A 53 -14.90 -16.57 -12.75
N ALA A 54 -15.31 -15.35 -12.44
CA ALA A 54 -14.51 -14.38 -11.69
C ALA A 54 -14.39 -14.72 -10.19
N GLY A 55 -15.10 -15.69 -9.68
CA GLY A 55 -15.06 -16.10 -8.27
C GLY A 55 -15.58 -15.04 -7.30
N LEU A 56 -16.43 -14.11 -7.76
CA LEU A 56 -16.98 -13.02 -6.93
C LEU A 56 -17.95 -13.52 -5.84
N GLY A 57 -18.42 -14.76 -5.96
CA GLY A 57 -19.38 -15.35 -5.01
C GLY A 57 -20.77 -14.69 -5.07
N ALA A 58 -21.53 -14.88 -4.02
CA ALA A 58 -22.81 -14.24 -3.81
C ALA A 58 -22.81 -13.47 -2.49
N ALA A 59 -23.46 -12.31 -2.47
CA ALA A 59 -23.67 -11.57 -1.23
C ALA A 59 -24.51 -12.40 -0.25
N SER A 60 -24.18 -12.32 1.04
CA SER A 60 -25.03 -12.92 2.07
C SER A 60 -26.41 -12.25 2.06
N LYS A 61 -27.45 -13.04 2.23
CA LYS A 61 -28.83 -12.57 2.43
C LYS A 61 -29.24 -12.61 3.90
N GLU A 62 -28.37 -13.14 4.76
CA GLU A 62 -28.59 -13.13 6.19
C GLU A 62 -28.46 -11.71 6.73
N PRO A 63 -29.23 -11.36 7.78
CA PRO A 63 -29.06 -10.10 8.48
C PRO A 63 -27.61 -9.94 8.97
N ASP A 64 -27.10 -8.72 8.91
CA ASP A 64 -25.79 -8.41 9.48
C ASP A 64 -25.86 -8.51 11.02
N PRO A 65 -25.15 -9.45 11.66
CA PRO A 65 -25.15 -9.59 13.12
C PRO A 65 -24.28 -8.54 13.82
N ASP A 66 -23.46 -7.83 13.06
CA ASP A 66 -22.48 -6.89 13.60
C ASP A 66 -23.16 -5.60 14.12
N LYS A 67 -22.55 -5.02 15.13
CA LYS A 67 -22.97 -3.73 15.70
C LYS A 67 -22.02 -2.64 15.26
N TYR A 68 -22.59 -1.47 14.95
CA TYR A 68 -21.85 -0.28 14.53
C TYR A 68 -22.22 0.89 15.41
N GLU A 69 -21.23 1.72 15.71
CA GLU A 69 -21.39 2.88 16.58
C GLU A 69 -21.05 4.18 15.86
N LYS A 70 -21.69 5.27 16.27
CA LYS A 70 -21.37 6.64 15.84
C LYS A 70 -20.92 7.45 17.05
N SER A 71 -19.75 8.06 16.94
CA SER A 71 -19.14 8.84 18.02
C SER A 71 -18.64 10.20 17.53
N TYR A 72 -18.46 11.10 18.48
CA TYR A 72 -17.99 12.47 18.24
C TYR A 72 -16.72 12.72 19.05
N ALA A 73 -15.79 13.46 18.46
CA ALA A 73 -14.58 13.89 19.15
C ALA A 73 -14.24 15.35 18.77
N HIS A 74 -13.54 16.04 19.66
CA HIS A 74 -13.11 17.42 19.49
C HIS A 74 -11.64 17.53 19.86
N CYS A 75 -10.85 18.22 19.02
CA CYS A 75 -9.44 18.46 19.30
C CYS A 75 -8.99 19.83 18.80
N ASP A 76 -7.85 20.28 19.33
CA ASP A 76 -7.19 21.48 18.82
C ASP A 76 -6.37 21.14 17.58
N LEU A 77 -5.75 19.93 17.56
CA LEU A 77 -5.02 19.40 16.42
C LEU A 77 -5.40 17.95 16.13
N LEU A 78 -5.82 17.69 14.90
CA LEU A 78 -5.93 16.35 14.34
C LEU A 78 -4.66 16.06 13.52
N VAL A 79 -3.95 14.97 13.84
CA VAL A 79 -2.81 14.47 13.06
C VAL A 79 -3.22 13.19 12.35
N ILE A 80 -3.09 13.17 11.03
CA ILE A 80 -3.51 12.05 10.17
C ILE A 80 -2.27 11.36 9.63
N GLY A 81 -1.99 10.18 10.13
CA GLY A 81 -0.78 9.39 9.88
C GLY A 81 0.23 9.49 11.01
N SER A 82 0.76 8.35 11.44
CA SER A 82 1.71 8.19 12.55
C SER A 82 3.15 7.89 12.08
N GLY A 83 3.50 8.25 10.86
CA GLY A 83 4.88 8.24 10.41
C GLY A 83 5.74 9.26 11.17
N PRO A 84 7.05 9.41 10.87
CA PRO A 84 7.94 10.30 11.61
C PRO A 84 7.42 11.73 11.69
N ALA A 85 6.89 12.27 10.60
CA ALA A 85 6.33 13.62 10.56
C ALA A 85 5.09 13.77 11.46
N GLY A 86 4.18 12.79 11.43
CA GLY A 86 2.97 12.80 12.26
C GLY A 86 3.28 12.63 13.74
N LEU A 87 4.21 11.75 14.09
CA LEU A 87 4.67 11.57 15.47
C LEU A 87 5.27 12.85 16.03
N MET A 88 6.13 13.54 15.26
CA MET A 88 6.73 14.81 15.69
C MET A 88 5.71 15.94 15.81
N ALA A 89 4.74 16.02 14.87
CA ALA A 89 3.66 17.00 14.95
C ALA A 89 2.79 16.78 16.20
N ALA A 90 2.41 15.54 16.46
CA ALA A 90 1.63 15.19 17.65
C ALA A 90 2.40 15.46 18.96
N LEU A 91 3.69 15.10 19.00
CA LEU A 91 4.54 15.29 20.17
C LEU A 91 4.72 16.79 20.49
N THR A 92 5.03 17.59 19.49
CA THR A 92 5.21 19.03 19.65
C THR A 92 3.94 19.70 20.16
N ALA A 93 2.78 19.37 19.57
CA ALA A 93 1.50 19.89 19.99
C ALA A 93 1.07 19.38 21.37
N GLY A 94 1.28 18.10 21.64
CA GLY A 94 0.97 17.50 22.97
C GLY A 94 1.74 18.15 24.10
N ARG A 95 3.05 18.34 23.92
CA ARG A 95 3.92 19.05 24.87
C ARG A 95 3.52 20.51 25.11
N SER A 96 2.91 21.16 24.11
CA SER A 96 2.38 22.52 24.26
C SER A 96 1.04 22.61 24.99
N GLY A 97 0.46 21.47 25.40
CA GLY A 97 -0.82 21.39 26.10
C GLY A 97 -2.04 21.38 25.17
N ALA A 98 -1.87 21.35 23.85
CA ALA A 98 -2.98 21.22 22.91
C ALA A 98 -3.66 19.84 23.05
N ARG A 99 -4.98 19.79 22.87
CA ARG A 99 -5.70 18.52 22.74
C ARG A 99 -5.43 17.94 21.35
N VAL A 100 -4.71 16.82 21.30
CA VAL A 100 -4.29 16.18 20.07
C VAL A 100 -5.01 14.85 19.87
N ILE A 101 -5.48 14.59 18.67
CA ILE A 101 -5.88 13.25 18.22
C ILE A 101 -4.93 12.84 17.12
N LEU A 102 -4.21 11.74 17.32
CA LEU A 102 -3.35 11.09 16.30
C LEU A 102 -4.06 9.86 15.77
N VAL A 103 -4.37 9.87 14.48
CA VAL A 103 -5.11 8.79 13.79
C VAL A 103 -4.20 8.09 12.80
N ASP A 104 -4.21 6.75 12.79
CA ASP A 104 -3.49 5.94 11.81
C ASP A 104 -4.29 4.69 11.44
N GLU A 105 -4.26 4.31 10.17
CA GLU A 105 -4.96 3.12 9.68
C GLU A 105 -4.29 1.80 10.09
N GLY A 106 -3.01 1.85 10.41
CA GLY A 106 -2.22 0.71 10.84
C GLY A 106 -2.64 0.18 12.22
N SER A 107 -2.43 -1.11 12.45
CA SER A 107 -2.64 -1.73 13.76
C SER A 107 -1.58 -1.31 14.79
N ARG A 108 -0.46 -0.79 14.34
CA ARG A 108 0.63 -0.23 15.12
C ARG A 108 0.98 1.13 14.56
N LEU A 109 1.17 2.09 15.45
CA LEU A 109 1.66 3.41 15.10
C LEU A 109 3.15 3.35 14.76
N GLY A 110 3.63 4.27 13.91
CA GLY A 110 5.04 4.38 13.50
C GLY A 110 5.24 4.51 11.98
N GLY A 111 4.20 4.23 11.17
CA GLY A 111 4.28 4.36 9.71
C GLY A 111 5.44 3.56 9.11
N SER A 112 6.24 4.20 8.26
CA SER A 112 7.42 3.58 7.63
C SER A 112 8.51 3.18 8.61
N LEU A 113 8.62 3.82 9.77
CA LEU A 113 9.58 3.47 10.83
C LEU A 113 9.41 2.04 11.36
N LEU A 114 8.25 1.41 11.13
CA LEU A 114 8.01 0.02 11.52
C LEU A 114 8.85 -0.98 10.71
N PHE A 115 9.41 -0.57 9.58
CA PHE A 115 10.18 -1.45 8.70
C PHE A 115 11.42 -0.79 8.07
N GLU A 116 11.64 0.50 8.27
CA GLU A 116 12.88 1.17 7.84
C GLU A 116 14.02 0.87 8.82
N THR A 117 15.24 0.83 8.28
CA THR A 117 16.46 0.49 9.04
C THR A 117 17.28 1.73 9.39
N GLU A 118 16.80 2.91 9.02
CA GLU A 118 17.47 4.19 9.24
C GLU A 118 17.40 4.61 10.71
N GLU A 119 18.41 5.36 11.13
CA GLU A 119 18.50 5.89 12.49
C GLU A 119 17.93 7.31 12.57
N ILE A 120 17.29 7.62 13.69
CA ILE A 120 16.85 8.97 14.08
C ILE A 120 17.46 9.28 15.43
N ASP A 121 18.18 10.39 15.54
CA ASP A 121 18.85 10.81 16.78
C ASP A 121 19.76 9.72 17.37
N GLY A 122 20.46 8.95 16.53
CA GLY A 122 21.36 7.87 16.92
C GLY A 122 20.66 6.63 17.47
N ARG A 123 19.36 6.48 17.22
CA ARG A 123 18.54 5.31 17.57
C ARG A 123 17.95 4.71 16.31
N ASN A 124 17.78 3.40 16.33
CA ASN A 124 16.96 2.75 15.29
C ASN A 124 15.58 3.41 15.20
N GLY A 125 15.10 3.69 13.99
CA GLY A 125 13.85 4.41 13.76
C GLY A 125 12.63 3.77 14.43
N PHE A 126 12.59 2.43 14.51
CA PHE A 126 11.55 1.72 15.24
C PHE A 126 11.60 2.05 16.74
N ASP A 127 12.76 1.93 17.38
CA ASP A 127 12.92 2.19 18.81
C ASP A 127 12.63 3.65 19.16
N TRP A 128 13.08 4.57 18.30
CA TRP A 128 12.75 5.99 18.41
C TRP A 128 11.23 6.19 18.38
N SER A 129 10.54 5.59 17.42
CA SER A 129 9.09 5.72 17.28
C SER A 129 8.34 5.18 18.50
N GLN A 130 8.77 4.04 19.05
CA GLN A 130 8.15 3.47 20.25
C GLN A 130 8.34 4.37 21.48
N GLY A 131 9.50 5.02 21.62
CA GLY A 131 9.74 6.02 22.65
C GLY A 131 8.79 7.22 22.55
N VAL A 132 8.62 7.76 21.36
CA VAL A 132 7.69 8.88 21.10
C VAL A 132 6.24 8.46 21.37
N ILE A 133 5.83 7.29 20.90
CA ILE A 133 4.47 6.77 21.14
C ILE A 133 4.20 6.58 22.63
N ALA A 134 5.17 6.05 23.39
CA ALA A 134 5.03 5.89 24.84
C ALA A 134 4.88 7.24 25.55
N GLU A 135 5.64 8.26 25.14
CA GLU A 135 5.49 9.63 25.67
C GLU A 135 4.11 10.20 25.34
N LEU A 136 3.65 10.11 24.08
CA LEU A 136 2.32 10.56 23.66
C LEU A 136 1.20 9.85 24.46
N ALA A 137 1.33 8.55 24.69
CA ALA A 137 0.35 7.75 25.43
C ALA A 137 0.27 8.16 26.91
N SER A 138 1.35 8.74 27.47
CA SER A 138 1.37 9.24 28.84
C SER A 138 0.71 10.62 29.03
N MET A 139 0.45 11.33 27.92
CA MET A 139 -0.13 12.68 27.97
C MET A 139 -1.66 12.63 28.04
N PRO A 140 -2.30 13.23 29.08
CA PRO A 140 -3.77 13.20 29.23
C PRO A 140 -4.52 14.01 28.16
N ASN A 141 -3.83 14.90 27.45
CA ASN A 141 -4.36 15.73 26.37
C ASN A 141 -4.15 15.12 24.98
N VAL A 142 -3.62 13.90 24.88
CA VAL A 142 -3.38 13.20 23.62
C VAL A 142 -4.21 11.92 23.53
N THR A 143 -4.90 11.72 22.42
CA THR A 143 -5.62 10.49 22.09
C THR A 143 -4.97 9.82 20.89
N LEU A 144 -4.58 8.57 21.05
CA LEU A 144 -4.02 7.73 19.98
C LEU A 144 -5.12 6.82 19.43
N MET A 145 -5.35 6.88 18.12
CA MET A 145 -6.37 6.09 17.43
C MET A 145 -5.72 5.23 16.32
N PRO A 146 -5.10 4.09 16.67
CA PRO A 146 -4.68 3.10 15.67
C PRO A 146 -5.89 2.43 15.03
N ARG A 147 -5.70 1.69 13.93
CA ARG A 147 -6.75 1.00 13.15
C ARG A 147 -7.87 1.93 12.68
N SER A 148 -7.59 3.22 12.55
CA SER A 148 -8.58 4.24 12.24
C SER A 148 -8.21 4.96 10.95
N THR A 149 -9.11 4.94 9.98
CA THR A 149 -8.88 5.56 8.67
C THR A 149 -9.70 6.83 8.55
N VAL A 150 -9.04 7.97 8.38
CA VAL A 150 -9.72 9.23 8.04
C VAL A 150 -10.02 9.23 6.54
N PHE A 151 -11.28 9.19 6.19
CA PHE A 151 -11.74 9.06 4.80
C PHE A 151 -12.35 10.34 4.22
N GLY A 152 -12.58 11.36 5.03
CA GLY A 152 -13.24 12.57 4.56
C GLY A 152 -12.92 13.81 5.39
N TRP A 153 -12.82 14.96 4.70
CA TRP A 153 -12.76 16.30 5.27
C TRP A 153 -13.91 17.11 4.75
N PHE A 154 -14.80 17.55 5.66
CA PHE A 154 -16.06 18.20 5.37
C PHE A 154 -16.06 19.65 5.86
N ASP A 155 -17.15 20.39 5.58
CA ASP A 155 -17.33 21.76 6.04
C ASP A 155 -17.28 21.88 7.57
N GLY A 156 -16.83 23.04 8.06
CA GLY A 156 -16.65 23.27 9.49
C GLY A 156 -15.47 22.52 10.11
N ASN A 157 -14.50 22.07 9.32
CA ASN A 157 -13.36 21.25 9.77
C ASN A 157 -13.80 19.97 10.50
N ILE A 158 -14.84 19.34 9.98
CA ILE A 158 -15.29 18.02 10.42
C ILE A 158 -14.57 16.95 9.60
N PHE A 159 -13.94 16.02 10.28
CA PHE A 159 -13.31 14.86 9.65
C PHE A 159 -14.11 13.61 9.97
N GLY A 160 -14.36 12.79 8.94
CA GLY A 160 -14.94 11.46 9.09
C GLY A 160 -13.83 10.43 9.21
N ALA A 161 -13.90 9.60 10.25
CA ALA A 161 -13.00 8.48 10.40
C ALA A 161 -13.75 7.19 10.74
N VAL A 162 -13.24 6.05 10.29
CA VAL A 162 -13.70 4.71 10.66
C VAL A 162 -12.64 4.03 11.49
N GLU A 163 -12.97 3.72 12.72
CA GLU A 163 -12.17 2.91 13.62
C GLU A 163 -12.61 1.43 13.51
N ARG A 164 -11.67 0.54 13.20
CA ARG A 164 -11.88 -0.90 13.18
C ARG A 164 -11.65 -1.47 14.58
N VAL A 165 -12.69 -1.44 15.40
CA VAL A 165 -12.61 -1.81 16.82
C VAL A 165 -12.35 -3.31 16.96
N ASN A 166 -13.18 -4.13 16.33
CA ASN A 166 -13.18 -5.58 16.49
C ASN A 166 -13.11 -6.38 15.18
N ASP A 167 -12.78 -5.77 14.04
CA ASP A 167 -12.62 -6.47 12.75
C ASP A 167 -11.58 -7.60 12.79
N HIS A 168 -10.63 -7.50 13.72
CA HIS A 168 -9.49 -8.42 13.86
C HIS A 168 -9.70 -9.46 14.96
N VAL A 169 -10.83 -9.44 15.64
CA VAL A 169 -11.17 -10.33 16.74
C VAL A 169 -12.18 -11.36 16.24
N SER A 170 -11.85 -12.65 16.39
CA SER A 170 -12.73 -13.74 15.95
C SER A 170 -14.01 -13.84 16.78
N GLU A 171 -13.92 -13.55 18.08
CA GLU A 171 -15.04 -13.58 19.03
C GLU A 171 -15.09 -12.24 19.78
N PRO A 172 -15.70 -11.20 19.16
CA PRO A 172 -15.77 -9.88 19.79
C PRO A 172 -16.75 -9.89 20.96
N SER A 173 -16.51 -9.00 21.92
CA SER A 173 -17.46 -8.76 23.01
C SER A 173 -18.83 -8.31 22.45
N PRO A 174 -19.95 -8.86 22.97
CA PRO A 174 -21.29 -8.48 22.50
C PRO A 174 -21.66 -7.02 22.79
N TYR A 175 -20.86 -6.34 23.62
CA TYR A 175 -21.07 -4.95 24.03
C TYR A 175 -20.20 -3.95 23.24
N GLU A 176 -19.27 -4.44 22.42
CA GLU A 176 -18.40 -3.59 21.61
C GLU A 176 -18.84 -3.59 20.15
N PRO A 177 -18.74 -2.44 19.47
CA PRO A 177 -19.05 -2.38 18.05
C PRO A 177 -17.95 -3.07 17.24
N ARG A 178 -18.30 -3.59 16.06
CA ARG A 178 -17.32 -4.04 15.08
C ARG A 178 -16.49 -2.87 14.57
N GLN A 179 -17.20 -1.80 14.19
CA GLN A 179 -16.59 -0.56 13.71
C GLN A 179 -17.30 0.63 14.37
N ARG A 180 -16.54 1.72 14.51
CA ARG A 180 -17.03 2.99 15.02
C ARG A 180 -16.77 4.09 13.99
N TYR A 181 -17.82 4.78 13.62
CA TYR A 181 -17.75 5.98 12.80
C TYR A 181 -17.56 7.21 13.67
N TRP A 182 -16.46 7.90 13.49
CA TRP A 182 -16.12 9.12 14.18
C TRP A 182 -16.41 10.36 13.35
N ARG A 183 -17.03 11.36 13.98
CA ARG A 183 -17.05 12.75 13.53
C ARG A 183 -16.09 13.54 14.40
N ILE A 184 -14.94 13.91 13.87
CA ILE A 184 -13.88 14.62 14.61
C ILE A 184 -13.92 16.08 14.19
N LEU A 185 -14.27 16.98 15.12
CA LEU A 185 -14.19 18.42 14.93
C LEU A 185 -12.81 18.92 15.38
N ALA A 186 -11.98 19.36 14.45
CA ALA A 186 -10.63 19.82 14.70
C ALA A 186 -10.46 21.31 14.41
N LYS A 187 -9.76 22.06 15.28
CA LYS A 187 -9.41 23.47 14.96
C LYS A 187 -8.39 23.54 13.83
N LYS A 188 -7.41 22.65 13.83
CA LYS A 188 -6.38 22.48 12.80
C LYS A 188 -6.19 20.99 12.51
N ALA A 189 -5.69 20.68 11.31
CA ALA A 189 -5.28 19.33 10.95
C ALA A 189 -3.92 19.33 10.26
N VAL A 190 -3.15 18.27 10.50
CA VAL A 190 -1.91 17.96 9.78
C VAL A 190 -2.12 16.66 9.03
N LEU A 191 -1.99 16.72 7.70
CA LEU A 191 -1.99 15.54 6.85
C LEU A 191 -0.55 15.01 6.74
N ALA A 192 -0.26 13.94 7.45
CA ALA A 192 1.04 13.24 7.47
C ALA A 192 0.90 11.81 6.94
N ALA A 193 0.04 11.62 5.94
CA ALA A 193 -0.32 10.30 5.38
C ALA A 193 0.79 9.65 4.52
N GLY A 194 1.91 10.34 4.32
CA GLY A 194 3.06 9.80 3.58
C GLY A 194 2.85 9.76 2.07
N ALA A 195 3.41 8.74 1.45
CA ALA A 195 3.39 8.55 0.00
C ALA A 195 3.31 7.06 -0.35
N GLU A 196 2.74 6.75 -1.49
CA GLU A 196 2.67 5.41 -2.07
C GLU A 196 3.77 5.21 -3.11
N GLU A 197 4.44 4.06 -3.05
CA GLU A 197 5.44 3.71 -4.07
C GLU A 197 4.75 3.34 -5.38
N ARG A 198 5.20 3.93 -6.47
CA ARG A 198 4.64 3.70 -7.81
C ARG A 198 5.20 2.43 -8.44
N PRO A 199 4.35 1.58 -8.99
CA PRO A 199 4.81 0.51 -9.86
C PRO A 199 5.35 1.06 -11.18
N ILE A 200 6.20 0.27 -11.84
CA ILE A 200 6.69 0.55 -13.20
C ILE A 200 6.03 -0.47 -14.14
N ALA A 201 5.54 0.00 -15.28
CA ALA A 201 4.92 -0.86 -16.28
C ALA A 201 5.98 -1.56 -17.16
N PHE A 202 5.87 -2.88 -17.28
CA PHE A 202 6.67 -3.75 -18.15
C PHE A 202 5.89 -5.04 -18.43
N GLY A 203 6.31 -5.85 -19.35
CA GLY A 203 5.69 -7.15 -19.64
C GLY A 203 5.77 -8.09 -18.44
N GLY A 204 4.70 -8.85 -18.17
CA GLY A 204 4.67 -9.82 -17.06
C GLY A 204 4.72 -9.20 -15.66
N ASN A 205 4.38 -7.92 -15.49
CA ASN A 205 4.39 -7.25 -14.18
C ASN A 205 3.35 -7.78 -13.17
N ASP A 206 2.46 -8.64 -13.61
CA ASP A 206 1.45 -9.33 -12.81
C ASP A 206 1.85 -10.78 -12.43
N VAL A 207 3.02 -11.23 -12.87
CA VAL A 207 3.53 -12.56 -12.48
C VAL A 207 3.82 -12.58 -10.97
N PRO A 208 3.33 -13.60 -10.23
CA PRO A 208 3.62 -13.73 -8.81
C PRO A 208 5.13 -13.76 -8.52
N GLY A 209 5.56 -12.84 -7.64
CA GLY A 209 6.98 -12.54 -7.38
C GLY A 209 7.41 -11.16 -7.87
N VAL A 210 6.55 -10.47 -8.63
CA VAL A 210 6.73 -9.04 -8.93
C VAL A 210 5.98 -8.22 -7.88
N MET A 211 6.69 -7.33 -7.17
CA MET A 211 6.12 -6.48 -6.13
C MET A 211 6.82 -5.12 -6.10
N THR A 212 6.21 -4.13 -5.46
CA THR A 212 6.93 -2.89 -5.14
C THR A 212 8.07 -3.16 -4.16
N ALA A 213 9.15 -2.43 -4.32
CA ALA A 213 10.37 -2.61 -3.52
C ALA A 213 10.13 -2.35 -2.03
N SER A 214 9.32 -1.32 -1.71
CA SER A 214 8.94 -1.03 -0.32
C SER A 214 8.10 -2.14 0.31
N ALA A 215 7.19 -2.77 -0.44
CA ALA A 215 6.40 -3.88 0.06
C ALA A 215 7.28 -5.08 0.39
N MET A 216 8.20 -5.45 -0.51
CA MET A 216 9.15 -6.52 -0.24
C MET A 216 10.06 -6.21 0.96
N ARG A 217 10.54 -4.95 1.07
CA ARG A 217 11.35 -4.49 2.19
C ARG A 217 10.56 -4.55 3.51
N HIS A 218 9.28 -4.17 3.48
CA HIS A 218 8.39 -4.29 4.63
C HIS A 218 8.28 -5.76 5.10
N TYR A 219 8.05 -6.70 4.18
CA TYR A 219 8.02 -8.13 4.52
C TYR A 219 9.35 -8.60 5.10
N ALA A 220 10.47 -8.23 4.50
CA ALA A 220 11.78 -8.65 4.96
C ALA A 220 12.15 -8.07 6.33
N ASN A 221 11.96 -6.75 6.53
CA ASN A 221 12.41 -6.06 7.73
C ASN A 221 11.48 -6.26 8.93
N ARG A 222 10.17 -6.32 8.71
CA ARG A 222 9.18 -6.42 9.79
C ARG A 222 8.79 -7.85 10.11
N TYR A 223 8.72 -8.73 9.11
CA TYR A 223 8.20 -10.08 9.26
C TYR A 223 9.22 -11.18 8.97
N ALA A 224 10.47 -10.82 8.66
CA ALA A 224 11.54 -11.75 8.27
C ALA A 224 11.11 -12.70 7.12
N ALA A 225 10.28 -12.22 6.21
CA ALA A 225 9.76 -12.96 5.08
C ALA A 225 10.34 -12.41 3.77
N ALA A 226 10.99 -13.25 2.96
CA ALA A 226 11.51 -12.87 1.65
C ALA A 226 10.54 -13.32 0.56
N ALA A 227 10.29 -12.43 -0.43
CA ALA A 227 9.45 -12.74 -1.59
C ALA A 227 10.16 -13.66 -2.61
N GLY A 228 11.48 -13.76 -2.55
CA GLY A 228 12.33 -14.61 -3.36
C GLY A 228 13.68 -14.82 -2.70
N ARG A 229 14.46 -15.72 -3.27
CA ARG A 229 15.84 -16.01 -2.82
C ARG A 229 16.89 -15.26 -3.62
N ASN A 230 16.57 -14.90 -4.85
CA ASN A 230 17.43 -14.18 -5.80
C ASN A 230 16.67 -13.06 -6.45
N VAL A 231 16.66 -11.88 -5.81
CA VAL A 231 15.83 -10.74 -6.17
C VAL A 231 16.55 -9.83 -7.16
N MET A 232 15.87 -9.42 -8.22
CA MET A 232 16.27 -8.29 -9.04
C MET A 232 15.55 -7.04 -8.54
N VAL A 233 16.28 -5.92 -8.41
CA VAL A 233 15.69 -4.61 -8.11
C VAL A 233 15.63 -3.79 -9.38
N PHE A 234 14.45 -3.32 -9.77
CA PHE A 234 14.26 -2.39 -10.89
C PHE A 234 13.78 -1.03 -10.38
N THR A 235 14.50 0.03 -10.72
CA THR A 235 14.24 1.36 -10.14
C THR A 235 14.53 2.51 -11.09
N ASN A 236 13.93 3.66 -10.81
CA ASN A 236 14.25 4.99 -11.37
C ASN A 236 14.59 6.00 -10.27
N ASN A 237 14.83 5.55 -9.04
CA ASN A 237 15.11 6.41 -7.89
C ASN A 237 15.97 5.70 -6.84
N ASP A 238 16.41 6.42 -5.82
CA ASP A 238 17.36 5.91 -4.82
C ASP A 238 16.74 4.97 -3.78
N SER A 239 15.40 4.90 -3.68
CA SER A 239 14.72 3.97 -2.75
C SER A 239 14.99 2.51 -3.11
N GLY A 240 15.15 2.19 -4.41
CA GLY A 240 15.51 0.85 -4.86
C GLY A 240 16.85 0.38 -4.30
N TYR A 241 17.82 1.29 -4.20
CA TYR A 241 19.14 0.99 -3.62
C TYR A 241 19.07 0.68 -2.11
N ARG A 242 18.21 1.39 -1.37
CA ARG A 242 17.94 1.07 0.04
C ARG A 242 17.40 -0.34 0.18
N THR A 243 16.43 -0.70 -0.65
CA THR A 243 15.85 -2.05 -0.66
C THR A 243 16.91 -3.11 -0.92
N ALA A 244 17.81 -2.90 -1.87
CA ALA A 244 18.90 -3.82 -2.18
C ALA A 244 19.86 -4.00 -0.98
N ARG A 245 20.21 -2.90 -0.29
CA ARG A 245 21.06 -2.97 0.91
C ARG A 245 20.39 -3.71 2.06
N ASP A 246 19.10 -3.44 2.31
CA ASP A 246 18.33 -4.11 3.36
C ASP A 246 18.22 -5.61 3.11
N PHE A 247 17.98 -6.01 1.87
CA PHE A 247 17.94 -7.42 1.49
C PHE A 247 19.27 -8.11 1.73
N LYS A 248 20.37 -7.49 1.27
CA LYS A 248 21.71 -8.02 1.49
C LYS A 248 22.03 -8.15 2.99
N ALA A 249 21.66 -7.16 3.80
CA ALA A 249 21.84 -7.20 5.25
C ALA A 249 21.02 -8.31 5.93
N ARG A 250 19.92 -8.74 5.30
CA ARG A 250 19.05 -9.85 5.77
C ARG A 250 19.40 -11.18 5.15
N GLY A 251 20.48 -11.29 4.39
CA GLY A 251 20.91 -12.53 3.75
C GLY A 251 20.10 -12.94 2.52
N VAL A 252 19.26 -12.05 1.98
CA VAL A 252 18.57 -12.26 0.69
C VAL A 252 19.52 -11.87 -0.42
N ASN A 253 19.75 -12.78 -1.38
CA ASN A 253 20.60 -12.45 -2.53
C ASN A 253 19.92 -11.42 -3.44
N VAL A 254 20.67 -10.38 -3.80
CA VAL A 254 20.25 -9.40 -4.81
C VAL A 254 21.12 -9.63 -6.05
N ALA A 255 20.51 -10.16 -7.10
CA ALA A 255 21.19 -10.47 -8.35
C ALA A 255 21.79 -9.22 -8.98
N VAL A 256 20.99 -8.15 -9.09
CA VAL A 256 21.38 -6.91 -9.71
C VAL A 256 20.38 -5.81 -9.37
N ILE A 257 20.84 -4.56 -9.37
CA ILE A 257 20.00 -3.37 -9.46
C ILE A 257 19.99 -2.90 -10.91
N VAL A 258 18.83 -2.82 -11.52
CA VAL A 258 18.62 -2.21 -12.83
C VAL A 258 18.03 -0.82 -12.61
N ASP A 259 18.79 0.22 -12.98
CA ASP A 259 18.37 1.61 -12.84
C ASP A 259 18.18 2.24 -14.21
N SER A 260 17.00 2.78 -14.48
CA SER A 260 16.73 3.44 -15.75
C SER A 260 17.52 4.73 -15.94
N ARG A 261 18.03 5.32 -14.87
CA ARG A 261 18.90 6.51 -14.92
C ARG A 261 20.33 6.10 -15.25
N ALA A 262 20.95 6.79 -16.21
CA ALA A 262 22.33 6.54 -16.60
C ALA A 262 23.36 7.09 -15.60
N ASP A 263 22.99 8.16 -14.88
CA ASP A 263 23.86 8.95 -14.00
C ASP A 263 23.61 8.70 -12.50
N ALA A 264 22.88 7.65 -12.15
CA ALA A 264 22.59 7.28 -10.76
C ALA A 264 23.88 7.09 -9.95
N LYS A 265 23.96 7.73 -8.77
CA LYS A 265 25.14 7.70 -7.90
C LYS A 265 24.88 7.08 -6.52
N ALA A 266 23.65 6.60 -6.28
CA ALA A 266 23.29 6.02 -5.00
C ALA A 266 24.18 4.80 -4.67
N ASP A 267 24.49 4.65 -3.38
CA ASP A 267 25.26 3.53 -2.86
C ASP A 267 24.49 2.22 -2.98
N ALA A 268 25.04 1.28 -3.74
CA ALA A 268 24.49 -0.04 -3.97
C ALA A 268 24.88 -1.08 -2.89
N GLY A 269 25.71 -0.72 -1.92
CA GLY A 269 26.18 -1.66 -0.89
C GLY A 269 26.96 -2.85 -1.46
N GLY A 270 27.63 -2.69 -2.61
CA GLY A 270 28.37 -3.76 -3.29
C GLY A 270 27.47 -4.73 -4.08
N VAL A 271 26.23 -4.36 -4.40
CA VAL A 271 25.36 -5.06 -5.35
C VAL A 271 25.70 -4.60 -6.77
N PRO A 272 25.79 -5.49 -7.79
CA PRO A 272 25.98 -5.08 -9.18
C PRO A 272 24.87 -4.13 -9.65
N VAL A 273 25.24 -3.13 -10.48
CA VAL A 273 24.28 -2.13 -10.99
C VAL A 273 24.38 -2.01 -12.49
N LEU A 274 23.27 -2.15 -13.18
CA LEU A 274 23.09 -1.85 -14.61
C LEU A 274 22.35 -0.52 -14.75
N ARG A 275 23.09 0.54 -15.09
CA ARG A 275 22.56 1.90 -15.26
C ARG A 275 22.12 2.16 -16.69
N GLY A 276 21.13 3.06 -16.86
CA GLY A 276 20.59 3.41 -18.17
C GLY A 276 19.87 2.24 -18.84
N ARG A 277 19.38 1.28 -18.07
CA ARG A 277 18.70 0.07 -18.54
C ARG A 277 17.28 0.01 -17.99
N ALA A 278 16.40 -0.56 -18.77
CA ALA A 278 15.01 -0.77 -18.36
C ALA A 278 14.62 -2.24 -18.49
N LEU A 279 13.66 -2.64 -17.66
CA LEU A 279 13.05 -3.95 -17.72
C LEU A 279 12.02 -3.98 -18.85
N ALA A 280 12.14 -4.95 -19.75
CA ALA A 280 11.21 -5.17 -20.84
C ALA A 280 10.12 -6.16 -20.47
N ASP A 281 10.49 -7.31 -19.92
CA ASP A 281 9.56 -8.39 -19.62
C ASP A 281 10.06 -9.26 -18.45
N VAL A 282 9.13 -9.92 -17.78
CA VAL A 282 9.40 -10.91 -16.75
C VAL A 282 8.95 -12.29 -17.23
N ALA A 283 9.88 -13.21 -17.25
CA ALA A 283 9.61 -14.59 -17.56
C ALA A 283 9.00 -15.33 -16.36
N GLY A 284 8.02 -16.17 -16.64
CA GLY A 284 7.36 -16.99 -15.63
C GLY A 284 5.87 -17.17 -15.92
N GLY A 285 5.24 -17.97 -15.11
CA GLY A 285 3.79 -18.16 -15.17
C GLY A 285 3.21 -18.20 -13.76
N LYS A 286 3.50 -19.23 -12.99
CA LYS A 286 3.10 -19.32 -11.58
C LYS A 286 3.99 -18.50 -10.65
N LEU A 287 5.25 -18.34 -11.01
CA LEU A 287 6.27 -17.57 -10.28
C LEU A 287 7.26 -16.99 -11.29
N VAL A 288 7.92 -15.91 -10.91
CA VAL A 288 9.06 -15.35 -11.65
C VAL A 288 10.18 -16.39 -11.76
N ASN A 289 10.76 -16.54 -12.94
CA ASN A 289 11.92 -17.40 -13.19
C ASN A 289 13.04 -16.70 -13.98
N GLY A 290 12.91 -15.41 -14.25
CA GLY A 290 13.87 -14.57 -14.91
C GLY A 290 13.26 -13.25 -15.40
N ALA A 291 14.12 -12.39 -15.89
CA ALA A 291 13.74 -11.10 -16.45
C ALA A 291 14.57 -10.75 -17.68
N GLU A 292 13.99 -10.03 -18.62
CA GLU A 292 14.64 -9.55 -19.84
C GLU A 292 14.66 -8.03 -19.85
N LEU A 293 15.82 -7.45 -20.10
CA LEU A 293 15.99 -6.00 -20.24
C LEU A 293 15.74 -5.55 -21.68
N THR A 294 15.52 -4.26 -21.87
CA THR A 294 15.24 -3.66 -23.21
C THR A 294 16.35 -3.83 -24.22
N ASP A 295 17.56 -4.18 -23.78
CA ASP A 295 18.71 -4.45 -24.65
C ASP A 295 18.95 -5.93 -24.90
N GLY A 296 18.02 -6.81 -24.49
CA GLY A 296 18.13 -8.26 -24.64
C GLY A 296 18.95 -8.96 -23.56
N THR A 297 19.43 -8.22 -22.54
CA THR A 297 20.14 -8.85 -21.41
C THR A 297 19.16 -9.66 -20.57
N HIS A 298 19.49 -10.92 -20.28
CA HIS A 298 18.70 -11.76 -19.38
C HIS A 298 19.28 -11.74 -17.97
N VAL A 299 18.39 -11.61 -16.99
CA VAL A 299 18.72 -11.66 -15.56
C VAL A 299 18.04 -12.85 -14.93
N SER A 300 18.82 -13.75 -14.32
CA SER A 300 18.27 -14.85 -13.54
C SER A 300 17.81 -14.34 -12.18
N CYS A 301 16.53 -14.44 -11.90
CA CYS A 301 15.91 -14.04 -10.64
C CYS A 301 14.62 -14.82 -10.39
N ASP A 302 14.18 -14.91 -9.13
CA ASP A 302 12.93 -15.53 -8.72
C ASP A 302 11.94 -14.52 -8.12
N ALA A 303 12.33 -13.25 -8.05
CA ALA A 303 11.47 -12.11 -7.70
C ALA A 303 12.00 -10.79 -8.28
N VAL A 304 11.09 -9.86 -8.51
CA VAL A 304 11.39 -8.51 -9.01
C VAL A 304 10.80 -7.46 -8.07
N ALA A 305 11.69 -6.70 -7.43
CA ALA A 305 11.35 -5.56 -6.58
C ALA A 305 11.38 -4.28 -7.42
N MET A 306 10.22 -3.68 -7.74
CA MET A 306 10.16 -2.46 -8.57
C MET A 306 9.93 -1.20 -7.73
N SER A 307 10.61 -0.10 -8.08
CA SER A 307 10.46 1.20 -7.45
C SER A 307 10.40 2.31 -8.49
N GLY A 308 9.20 2.80 -8.77
CA GLY A 308 8.91 3.84 -9.77
C GLY A 308 8.83 5.27 -9.19
N GLY A 309 9.34 5.49 -7.99
CA GLY A 309 9.21 6.74 -7.25
C GLY A 309 8.00 6.73 -6.30
N TRP A 310 7.66 7.90 -5.76
CA TRP A 310 6.68 8.05 -4.71
C TRP A 310 5.63 9.08 -5.07
N SER A 311 4.36 8.77 -4.81
CA SER A 311 3.23 9.67 -4.98
C SER A 311 2.69 10.07 -3.63
N PRO A 312 2.79 11.35 -3.23
CA PRO A 312 2.20 11.83 -1.98
C PRO A 312 0.70 11.57 -1.88
N ILE A 313 0.22 11.19 -0.69
CA ILE A 313 -1.20 10.97 -0.44
C ILE A 313 -1.86 12.33 -0.14
N VAL A 314 -2.48 12.91 -1.16
CA VAL A 314 -3.07 14.27 -1.11
C VAL A 314 -4.59 14.28 -1.17
N ASN A 315 -5.24 13.12 -1.15
CA ASN A 315 -6.67 12.97 -1.44
C ASN A 315 -7.56 13.81 -0.51
N LEU A 316 -7.27 13.81 0.79
CA LEU A 316 -8.10 14.51 1.77
C LEU A 316 -8.17 16.02 1.53
N MET A 317 -7.08 16.63 1.07
CA MET A 317 -7.09 18.07 0.77
C MET A 317 -7.98 18.42 -0.42
N CYS A 318 -8.15 17.48 -1.37
CA CYS A 318 -9.02 17.67 -2.54
C CYS A 318 -10.50 17.79 -2.15
N HIS A 319 -10.93 17.22 -1.02
CA HIS A 319 -12.30 17.29 -0.55
C HIS A 319 -12.77 18.72 -0.25
N ARG A 320 -11.84 19.63 0.03
CA ARG A 320 -12.13 21.07 0.26
C ARG A 320 -11.76 21.94 -0.93
N GLY A 321 -11.59 21.33 -2.11
CA GLY A 321 -11.34 22.04 -3.35
C GLY A 321 -9.89 22.42 -3.60
N ALA A 322 -8.95 22.02 -2.77
CA ALA A 322 -7.53 22.17 -3.06
C ALA A 322 -7.16 21.31 -4.29
N LYS A 323 -6.33 21.88 -5.17
CA LYS A 323 -5.87 21.20 -6.38
C LYS A 323 -4.39 20.89 -6.22
N PRO A 324 -4.00 19.60 -6.23
CA PRO A 324 -2.59 19.24 -6.23
C PRO A 324 -1.87 19.81 -7.44
N VAL A 325 -0.61 20.18 -7.28
CA VAL A 325 0.24 20.76 -8.31
C VAL A 325 1.22 19.69 -8.81
N TRP A 326 1.38 19.61 -10.11
CA TRP A 326 2.39 18.71 -10.68
C TRP A 326 3.80 19.22 -10.42
N ASN A 327 4.66 18.34 -9.94
CA ASN A 327 6.09 18.60 -9.69
C ASN A 327 6.92 17.70 -10.63
N ASP A 328 7.59 18.33 -11.61
CA ASP A 328 8.40 17.64 -12.61
C ASP A 328 9.61 16.93 -12.00
N ALA A 329 10.20 17.46 -10.94
CA ALA A 329 11.42 16.90 -10.34
C ALA A 329 11.21 15.50 -9.73
N ILE A 330 10.00 15.25 -9.23
CA ILE A 330 9.63 13.96 -8.64
C ILE A 330 8.54 13.24 -9.46
N ALA A 331 8.12 13.84 -10.58
CA ALA A 331 7.06 13.36 -11.46
C ALA A 331 5.80 12.92 -10.68
N ALA A 332 5.33 13.75 -9.75
CA ALA A 332 4.18 13.47 -8.89
C ALA A 332 3.37 14.73 -8.59
N PHE A 333 2.10 14.53 -8.24
CA PHE A 333 1.28 15.59 -7.67
C PHE A 333 1.64 15.83 -6.21
N VAL A 334 1.89 17.08 -5.86
CA VAL A 334 2.21 17.51 -4.50
C VAL A 334 1.14 18.47 -3.98
N PRO A 335 1.05 18.71 -2.66
CA PRO A 335 0.22 19.78 -2.13
C PRO A 335 0.58 21.12 -2.80
N PRO A 336 -0.40 21.99 -3.08
CA PRO A 336 -0.10 23.36 -3.51
C PRO A 336 0.64 24.11 -2.39
N ASP A 337 1.49 25.01 -2.76
CA ASP A 337 2.06 25.97 -1.82
C ASP A 337 0.91 26.78 -1.17
N VAL A 338 0.92 26.84 0.17
CA VAL A 338 -0.12 27.51 0.97
C VAL A 338 0.34 28.89 1.34
#